data_91612165b9b04e9ba651b8adadab695e
#
_entry.id   91612165b9b04e9ba651b8adadab695e
#
_cell.length_a   1.000
_cell.length_b   1.000
_cell.length_c   1.000
_cell.angle_alpha   90.00
_cell.angle_beta   90.00
_cell.angle_gamma   90.00
#
_symmetry.space_group_name_H-M   'P 1'
#
loop_
_entity.id
_entity.type
_entity.pdbx_description
1 polymer ?
#
loop_
_entity_poly.entity_id
_entity_poly.type
_entity_poly.pdbx_seq_one_letter_code
_entity_poly.pdbx_strand_id
1 'polypeptide(L)'
;MMAYANMMRRDVIRLENCLEGMDDMPLGSGALASTTYPIDRDFVRQQLGFARVTNNSLDGVSDRDYCVELTAALSILMMHLSRFSEEIISWCSWEFKFVELDDAFSTGSSIMPQKKNPDVCE
;
A
#
# COMPACT_ATOMS: atom_id res chain seq x y z
N MET A 1 6.36 -17.61 10.93
CA MET A 1 5.91 -17.48 9.54
C MET A 1 4.41 -17.30 9.39
N MET A 2 3.53 -18.19 9.86
CA MET A 2 2.06 -18.06 9.67
C MET A 2 1.44 -16.79 10.29
N ALA A 3 1.99 -16.27 11.37
CA ALA A 3 1.53 -15.00 11.94
C ALA A 3 1.69 -13.84 10.94
N TYR A 4 2.82 -13.77 10.25
CA TYR A 4 3.08 -12.76 9.22
C TYR A 4 2.18 -12.93 8.00
N ALA A 5 1.95 -14.17 7.54
CA ALA A 5 0.98 -14.41 6.47
C ALA A 5 -0.42 -13.87 6.83
N ASN A 6 -0.85 -14.03 8.08
CA ASN A 6 -2.13 -13.47 8.55
C ASN A 6 -2.11 -11.93 8.66
N MET A 7 -0.96 -11.32 8.99
CA MET A 7 -0.83 -9.85 8.98
C MET A 7 -0.96 -9.32 7.55
N MET A 8 -0.20 -9.87 6.60
CA MET A 8 -0.25 -9.48 5.18
C MET A 8 -1.64 -9.68 4.57
N ARG A 9 -2.33 -10.76 4.92
CA ARG A 9 -3.71 -10.98 4.48
C ARG A 9 -4.65 -9.87 4.95
N ARG A 10 -4.51 -9.40 6.19
CA ARG A 10 -5.30 -8.25 6.67
C ARG A 10 -4.94 -6.95 5.97
N ASP A 11 -3.67 -6.80 5.56
CA ASP A 11 -3.23 -5.61 4.83
C ASP A 11 -3.79 -5.60 3.40
N VAL A 12 -3.87 -6.77 2.74
CA VAL A 12 -4.57 -6.90 1.44
C VAL A 12 -6.03 -6.45 1.58
N ILE A 13 -6.76 -6.92 2.60
CA ILE A 13 -8.15 -6.52 2.83
C ILE A 13 -8.27 -5.00 3.06
N ARG A 14 -7.31 -4.38 3.77
CA ARG A 14 -7.31 -2.91 3.95
C ARG A 14 -7.14 -2.18 2.63
N LEU A 15 -6.23 -2.64 1.78
CA LEU A 15 -6.01 -2.05 0.46
C LEU A 15 -7.24 -2.25 -0.46
N GLU A 16 -7.88 -3.41 -0.40
CA GLU A 16 -9.13 -3.66 -1.13
C GLU A 16 -10.25 -2.71 -0.67
N ASN A 17 -10.38 -2.48 0.63
CA ASN A 17 -11.36 -1.51 1.17
C ASN A 17 -11.04 -0.07 0.71
N CYS A 18 -9.76 0.32 0.66
CA CYS A 18 -9.36 1.62 0.12
C CYS A 18 -9.75 1.75 -1.36
N LEU A 19 -9.55 0.70 -2.18
CA LEU A 19 -9.96 0.69 -3.58
C LEU A 19 -11.48 0.85 -3.73
N GLU A 20 -12.27 0.17 -2.90
CA GLU A 20 -13.73 0.30 -2.91
C GLU A 20 -14.18 1.70 -2.52
N GLY A 21 -13.50 2.33 -1.54
CA GLY A 21 -13.79 3.69 -1.08
C GLY A 21 -13.51 4.77 -2.14
N MET A 22 -12.51 4.55 -3.00
CA MET A 22 -12.13 5.51 -4.06
C MET A 22 -12.79 5.25 -5.42
N ASP A 23 -13.69 4.28 -5.54
CA ASP A 23 -14.28 3.85 -6.81
C ASP A 23 -15.53 4.69 -7.20
N ASP A 24 -15.47 5.98 -6.93
CA ASP A 24 -16.45 7.00 -7.30
C ASP A 24 -15.87 7.96 -8.34
N MET A 25 -16.47 7.98 -9.53
CA MET A 25 -16.01 8.84 -10.63
C MET A 25 -16.42 10.29 -10.43
N PRO A 26 -15.48 11.24 -10.34
CA PRO A 26 -15.78 12.66 -10.11
C PRO A 26 -16.07 13.44 -11.39
N LEU A 27 -15.77 12.91 -12.58
CA LEU A 27 -15.93 13.63 -13.83
C LEU A 27 -17.36 14.09 -14.05
N GLY A 28 -17.49 15.30 -14.57
CA GLY A 28 -18.77 16.00 -14.71
C GLY A 28 -19.15 16.86 -13.52
N SER A 29 -18.34 16.86 -12.45
CA SER A 29 -18.54 17.78 -11.30
C SER A 29 -18.20 19.23 -11.64
N GLY A 30 -17.51 19.50 -12.75
CA GLY A 30 -17.04 20.82 -13.10
C GLY A 30 -16.02 21.35 -12.10
N ALA A 31 -15.93 22.66 -11.94
CA ALA A 31 -15.04 23.26 -10.97
C ALA A 31 -15.56 23.13 -9.52
N LEU A 32 -16.89 23.10 -9.32
CA LEU A 32 -17.53 23.09 -8.02
C LEU A 32 -19.00 22.62 -8.07
N ALA A 33 -19.79 23.10 -9.02
CA ALA A 33 -21.24 23.01 -9.05
C ALA A 33 -21.79 22.30 -10.26
N SER A 34 -21.04 21.37 -10.86
CA SER A 34 -21.42 20.64 -12.05
C SER A 34 -21.47 21.53 -13.32
N THR A 35 -22.29 21.20 -14.29
CA THR A 35 -22.45 21.91 -15.55
C THR A 35 -23.92 21.87 -15.99
N THR A 36 -24.32 22.86 -16.78
CA THR A 36 -25.65 22.91 -17.43
C THR A 36 -25.69 22.15 -18.74
N TYR A 37 -24.56 21.68 -19.25
CA TYR A 37 -24.51 20.85 -20.46
C TYR A 37 -25.05 19.44 -20.18
N PRO A 38 -25.79 18.84 -21.13
CA PRO A 38 -26.36 17.51 -20.98
C PRO A 38 -25.29 16.43 -21.20
N ILE A 39 -24.38 16.29 -20.25
CA ILE A 39 -23.34 15.26 -20.28
C ILE A 39 -23.87 13.95 -19.70
N ASP A 40 -23.47 12.82 -20.31
CA ASP A 40 -23.78 11.48 -19.82
C ASP A 40 -22.64 10.98 -18.92
N ARG A 41 -22.78 11.19 -17.61
CA ARG A 41 -21.78 10.77 -16.62
C ARG A 41 -21.73 9.25 -16.48
N ASP A 42 -22.85 8.54 -16.66
CA ASP A 42 -22.88 7.09 -16.56
C ASP A 42 -22.12 6.43 -17.72
N PHE A 43 -22.26 6.97 -18.93
CA PHE A 43 -21.45 6.53 -20.06
C PHE A 43 -19.96 6.68 -19.78
N VAL A 44 -19.53 7.83 -19.28
CA VAL A 44 -18.11 8.07 -18.94
C VAL A 44 -17.64 7.13 -17.82
N ARG A 45 -18.44 6.95 -16.79
CA ARG A 45 -18.18 6.00 -15.70
C ARG A 45 -17.91 4.60 -16.23
N GLN A 46 -18.80 4.10 -17.12
CA GLN A 46 -18.66 2.77 -17.71
C GLN A 46 -17.40 2.64 -18.56
N GLN A 47 -17.08 3.65 -19.37
CA GLN A 47 -15.87 3.65 -20.20
C GLN A 47 -14.58 3.64 -19.38
N LEU A 48 -14.58 4.28 -18.21
CA LEU A 48 -13.43 4.34 -17.30
C LEU A 48 -13.38 3.18 -16.29
N GLY A 49 -14.46 2.39 -16.17
CA GLY A 49 -14.53 1.23 -15.32
C GLY A 49 -14.79 1.53 -13.83
N PHE A 50 -15.28 2.73 -13.48
CA PHE A 50 -15.68 3.04 -12.12
C PHE A 50 -16.99 2.36 -11.72
N ALA A 51 -17.12 1.97 -10.46
CA ALA A 51 -18.34 1.37 -9.94
C ALA A 51 -19.50 2.39 -9.84
N ARG A 52 -19.19 3.62 -9.41
CA ARG A 52 -20.19 4.64 -9.11
C ARG A 52 -19.83 5.99 -9.72
N VAL A 53 -20.80 6.89 -9.77
CA VAL A 53 -20.62 8.32 -10.07
C VAL A 53 -20.76 9.08 -8.74
N THR A 54 -19.91 10.07 -8.48
CA THR A 54 -20.04 10.91 -7.28
C THR A 54 -21.40 11.60 -7.25
N ASN A 55 -22.07 11.54 -6.10
CA ASN A 55 -23.42 12.06 -5.92
C ASN A 55 -23.48 13.58 -5.75
N ASN A 56 -22.39 14.19 -5.31
CA ASN A 56 -22.29 15.62 -5.07
C ASN A 56 -21.05 16.19 -5.74
N SER A 57 -21.22 17.28 -6.50
CA SER A 57 -20.13 17.89 -7.27
C SER A 57 -19.08 18.56 -6.38
N LEU A 58 -19.49 19.20 -5.30
CA LEU A 58 -18.56 19.85 -4.37
C LEU A 58 -17.70 18.80 -3.66
N ASP A 59 -18.32 17.75 -3.21
CA ASP A 59 -17.67 16.60 -2.57
C ASP A 59 -16.68 15.95 -3.55
N GLY A 60 -17.12 15.59 -4.75
CA GLY A 60 -16.28 14.95 -5.77
C GLY A 60 -15.08 15.79 -6.22
N VAL A 61 -15.14 17.12 -6.10
CA VAL A 61 -14.01 18.02 -6.42
C VAL A 61 -13.07 18.17 -5.23
N SER A 62 -13.59 18.19 -4.01
CA SER A 62 -12.83 18.49 -2.79
C SER A 62 -12.28 17.27 -2.07
N ASP A 63 -12.86 16.09 -2.30
CA ASP A 63 -12.47 14.86 -1.60
C ASP A 63 -10.98 14.51 -1.80
N ARG A 64 -10.34 14.16 -0.71
CA ARG A 64 -8.95 13.67 -0.63
C ARG A 64 -8.82 12.56 0.42
N ASP A 65 -9.95 12.07 0.95
CA ASP A 65 -9.97 11.06 2.03
C ASP A 65 -9.27 9.79 1.59
N TYR A 66 -9.43 9.41 0.32
CA TYR A 66 -8.74 8.25 -0.27
C TYR A 66 -7.21 8.34 -0.17
N CYS A 67 -6.61 9.53 -0.25
CA CYS A 67 -5.18 9.71 -0.05
C CYS A 67 -4.77 9.40 1.38
N VAL A 68 -5.57 9.82 2.35
CA VAL A 68 -5.32 9.60 3.78
C VAL A 68 -5.51 8.13 4.13
N GLU A 69 -6.59 7.51 3.66
CA GLU A 69 -6.85 6.07 3.87
C GLU A 69 -5.75 5.20 3.28
N LEU A 70 -5.37 5.44 2.02
CA LEU A 70 -4.32 4.67 1.36
C LEU A 70 -2.98 4.81 2.09
N THR A 71 -2.59 6.02 2.47
CA THR A 71 -1.33 6.23 3.18
C THR A 71 -1.35 5.62 4.58
N ALA A 72 -2.48 5.61 5.27
CA ALA A 72 -2.65 4.92 6.54
C ALA A 72 -2.53 3.39 6.37
N ALA A 73 -3.17 2.81 5.37
CA ALA A 73 -3.07 1.38 5.05
C ALA A 73 -1.63 0.97 4.71
N LEU A 74 -0.94 1.76 3.88
CA LEU A 74 0.48 1.55 3.54
C LEU A 74 1.38 1.67 4.77
N SER A 75 1.11 2.60 5.69
CA SER A 75 1.86 2.74 6.93
C SER A 75 1.74 1.50 7.82
N ILE A 76 0.55 0.91 7.90
CA ILE A 76 0.33 -0.34 8.65
C ILE A 76 1.09 -1.49 7.97
N LEU A 77 1.04 -1.59 6.65
CA LEU A 77 1.79 -2.60 5.90
C LEU A 77 3.30 -2.47 6.16
N MET A 78 3.85 -1.25 6.09
CA MET A 78 5.27 -1.01 6.35
C MET A 78 5.67 -1.36 7.80
N MET A 79 4.80 -1.11 8.77
CA MET A 79 5.01 -1.54 10.16
C MET A 79 5.10 -3.08 10.27
N HIS A 80 4.26 -3.83 9.55
CA HIS A 80 4.33 -5.29 9.54
C HIS A 80 5.58 -5.80 8.84
N LEU A 81 6.00 -5.17 7.75
CA LEU A 81 7.23 -5.50 7.04
C LEU A 81 8.46 -5.22 7.90
N SER A 82 8.52 -4.05 8.54
CA SER A 82 9.60 -3.69 9.46
C SER A 82 9.74 -4.72 10.60
N ARG A 83 8.63 -5.09 11.22
CA ARG A 83 8.65 -6.12 12.27
C ARG A 83 9.14 -7.47 11.73
N PHE A 84 8.74 -7.87 10.54
CA PHE A 84 9.18 -9.12 9.93
C PHE A 84 10.68 -9.09 9.60
N SER A 85 11.17 -7.96 9.07
CA SER A 85 12.59 -7.73 8.83
C SER A 85 13.42 -7.87 10.10
N GLU A 86 13.01 -7.23 11.19
CA GLU A 86 13.69 -7.34 12.48
C GLU A 86 13.78 -8.78 13.00
N GLU A 87 12.73 -9.57 12.83
CA GLU A 87 12.80 -10.99 13.20
C GLU A 87 13.80 -11.76 12.33
N ILE A 88 13.83 -11.51 11.01
CA ILE A 88 14.82 -12.14 10.12
C ILE A 88 16.25 -11.75 10.53
N ILE A 89 16.51 -10.48 10.80
CA ILE A 89 17.80 -9.98 11.28
C ILE A 89 18.19 -10.72 12.56
N SER A 90 17.29 -10.82 13.51
CA SER A 90 17.52 -11.54 14.76
C SER A 90 17.81 -13.02 14.53
N TRP A 91 17.06 -13.68 13.64
CA TRP A 91 17.27 -15.09 13.30
C TRP A 91 18.59 -15.37 12.57
N CYS A 92 19.11 -14.39 11.84
CA CYS A 92 20.40 -14.46 11.17
C CYS A 92 21.58 -14.18 12.11
N SER A 93 21.32 -13.68 13.33
CA SER A 93 22.40 -13.36 14.28
C SER A 93 23.20 -14.60 14.65
N TRP A 94 24.46 -14.37 15.09
CA TRP A 94 25.34 -15.46 15.49
C TRP A 94 24.80 -16.28 16.67
N GLU A 95 24.06 -15.61 17.57
CA GLU A 95 23.48 -16.21 18.77
C GLU A 95 22.37 -17.19 18.45
N PHE A 96 21.53 -16.89 17.46
CA PHE A 96 20.37 -17.73 17.11
C PHE A 96 20.61 -18.67 15.94
N LYS A 97 21.14 -18.17 14.83
CA LYS A 97 21.43 -18.95 13.60
C LYS A 97 20.27 -19.82 13.14
N PHE A 98 19.05 -19.32 13.23
CA PHE A 98 17.87 -20.05 12.75
C PHE A 98 17.73 -19.99 11.23
N VAL A 99 18.26 -18.91 10.61
CA VAL A 99 18.23 -18.67 9.18
C VAL A 99 19.61 -18.19 8.75
N GLU A 100 20.02 -18.57 7.56
CA GLU A 100 21.19 -18.04 6.87
C GLU A 100 20.73 -17.40 5.56
N LEU A 101 21.10 -16.14 5.32
CA LEU A 101 20.84 -15.44 4.08
C LEU A 101 21.89 -15.81 3.04
N ASP A 102 21.46 -15.98 1.79
CA ASP A 102 22.34 -16.14 0.66
C ASP A 102 23.22 -14.90 0.45
N ASP A 103 24.43 -15.09 -0.06
CA ASP A 103 25.38 -14.00 -0.31
C ASP A 103 24.85 -12.95 -1.28
N ALA A 104 23.92 -13.32 -2.16
CA ALA A 104 23.23 -12.41 -3.06
C ALA A 104 22.33 -11.39 -2.34
N PHE A 105 21.93 -11.68 -1.09
CA PHE A 105 21.08 -10.83 -0.25
C PHE A 105 21.81 -10.29 0.99
N SER A 106 23.14 -10.35 0.98
CA SER A 106 23.97 -9.90 2.10
C SER A 106 25.08 -9.01 1.57
N THR A 107 25.47 -8.02 2.33
CA THR A 107 26.69 -7.25 2.02
C THR A 107 27.81 -7.62 2.96
N GLY A 108 29.05 -7.57 2.43
CA GLY A 108 30.26 -7.80 3.17
C GLY A 108 30.84 -6.48 3.74
N SER A 109 31.90 -6.62 4.50
CA SER A 109 32.70 -5.48 4.95
C SER A 109 34.06 -5.50 4.22
N SER A 110 34.54 -4.33 3.79
CA SER A 110 35.87 -4.19 3.19
C SER A 110 37.02 -4.49 4.17
N ILE A 111 36.78 -4.29 5.45
CA ILE A 111 37.79 -4.51 6.53
C ILE A 111 37.64 -5.90 7.14
N MET A 112 36.43 -6.44 7.20
CA MET A 112 36.15 -7.74 7.80
C MET A 112 35.53 -8.67 6.75
N PRO A 113 36.34 -9.42 5.98
CA PRO A 113 35.84 -10.24 4.88
C PRO A 113 34.81 -11.31 5.28
N GLN A 114 34.84 -11.74 6.55
CA GLN A 114 33.92 -12.73 7.11
C GLN A 114 32.55 -12.14 7.53
N LYS A 115 32.43 -10.80 7.59
CA LYS A 115 31.19 -10.14 8.02
C LYS A 115 30.16 -10.18 6.91
N LYS A 116 28.97 -10.62 7.23
CA LYS A 116 27.77 -10.56 6.39
C LYS A 116 26.71 -9.74 7.11
N ASN A 117 26.17 -8.74 6.43
CA ASN A 117 25.10 -7.90 6.94
C ASN A 117 23.79 -8.24 6.20
N PRO A 118 22.66 -8.34 6.89
CA PRO A 118 21.36 -8.61 6.29
C PRO A 118 20.70 -7.33 5.71
N ASP A 119 21.44 -6.58 4.89
CA ASP A 119 21.06 -5.23 4.43
C ASP A 119 19.70 -5.17 3.71
N VAL A 120 19.28 -6.28 3.07
CA VAL A 120 17.94 -6.34 2.44
C VAL A 120 16.83 -6.26 3.49
N CYS A 121 17.13 -6.66 4.73
CA CYS A 121 16.17 -6.60 5.85
C CYS A 121 16.34 -5.32 6.69
N GLU A 122 17.48 -4.65 6.66
CA GLU A 122 17.74 -3.37 7.33
C GLU A 122 17.08 -2.20 6.58
#